data_51a22a5e23f54b2c610b7da1047ca7c4
#
_entry.id   51a22a5e23f54b2c610b7da1047ca7c4
#
_cell.length_a   1.000
_cell.length_b   1.000
_cell.length_c   1.000
_cell.angle_alpha   90.00
_cell.angle_beta   90.00
_cell.angle_gamma   90.00
#
_symmetry.space_group_name_H-M   'P 1'
#
loop_
_entity.id
_entity.type
_entity.pdbx_description
1 polymer ?
#
loop_
_entity_poly.entity_id
_entity_poly.type
_entity_poly.pdbx_seq_one_letter_code
_entity_poly.pdbx_strand_id
1 'polypeptide(L)'
;MVKRWLHLVSLVVLLAAQAWSQVRRKVIIDEDCAGPGGSNLQAMMTFIQSPQVEPLGVAVVTGDQWRDEEMAHTLRLLEIVGRPDIPVLLGAAFPLVHTREETEVWEKLYGKINYLGAWDPRWWHEPFVVPPLPEGQPTIRPSSEGAARFMIRMVHEYPHQVTIFAGGPMTDVALAVRLDPGFAGLAQELVFMGGSFNPQSSDPAWASDPRHEFNFWFDPEAAHIVLSAHWAKITCTPVDISIKTHFTRAMAEQIAKSSNPLARYLLKYYVPEIDYR
;
A
#
# COMPACT_ATOMS: atom_id res chain seq x y z
N MET A 1 -29.17 -51.45 -5.42
CA MET A 1 -29.53 -50.10 -4.89
C MET A 1 -28.35 -49.40 -4.20
N VAL A 2 -27.59 -50.04 -3.34
CA VAL A 2 -26.46 -49.43 -2.58
C VAL A 2 -25.37 -48.77 -3.48
N LYS A 3 -24.93 -49.41 -4.60
CA LYS A 3 -23.92 -48.87 -5.49
C LYS A 3 -24.33 -47.52 -6.17
N ARG A 4 -25.62 -47.34 -6.45
CA ARG A 4 -26.12 -46.06 -7.06
C ARG A 4 -26.11 -44.90 -6.05
N TRP A 5 -26.35 -45.17 -4.77
CA TRP A 5 -26.27 -44.17 -3.71
C TRP A 5 -24.85 -43.71 -3.42
N LEU A 6 -23.86 -44.63 -3.48
CA LEU A 6 -22.47 -44.30 -3.31
C LEU A 6 -21.94 -43.37 -4.43
N HIS A 7 -22.37 -43.55 -5.67
CA HIS A 7 -21.98 -42.65 -6.77
C HIS A 7 -22.64 -41.28 -6.70
N LEU A 8 -23.90 -41.20 -6.21
CA LEU A 8 -24.58 -39.91 -6.00
C LEU A 8 -23.95 -39.12 -4.85
N VAL A 9 -23.59 -39.76 -3.75
CA VAL A 9 -22.89 -39.11 -2.62
C VAL A 9 -21.50 -38.65 -3.04
N SER A 10 -20.74 -39.46 -3.81
CA SER A 10 -19.41 -39.06 -4.31
C SER A 10 -19.51 -37.87 -5.28
N LEU A 11 -20.54 -37.82 -6.12
CA LEU A 11 -20.75 -36.71 -7.07
C LEU A 11 -21.15 -35.42 -6.34
N VAL A 12 -21.98 -35.50 -5.30
CA VAL A 12 -22.37 -34.34 -4.49
C VAL A 12 -21.20 -33.81 -3.66
N VAL A 13 -20.34 -34.70 -3.13
CA VAL A 13 -19.11 -34.30 -2.41
C VAL A 13 -18.09 -33.65 -3.36
N LEU A 14 -17.93 -34.17 -4.59
CA LEU A 14 -17.10 -33.57 -5.62
C LEU A 14 -17.63 -32.21 -6.10
N LEU A 15 -18.92 -32.06 -6.28
CA LEU A 15 -19.56 -30.80 -6.64
C LEU A 15 -19.49 -29.77 -5.49
N ALA A 16 -19.63 -30.20 -4.23
CA ALA A 16 -19.44 -29.36 -3.06
C ALA A 16 -17.96 -28.91 -2.90
N ALA A 17 -17.00 -29.78 -3.21
CA ALA A 17 -15.58 -29.42 -3.18
C ALA A 17 -15.20 -28.42 -4.29
N GLN A 18 -15.87 -28.44 -5.45
CA GLN A 18 -15.67 -27.45 -6.51
C GLN A 18 -16.35 -26.09 -6.22
N ALA A 19 -17.42 -26.07 -5.42
CA ALA A 19 -18.12 -24.85 -5.05
C ALA A 19 -17.33 -23.93 -4.10
N TRP A 20 -16.20 -24.37 -3.56
CA TRP A 20 -15.42 -23.62 -2.56
C TRP A 20 -14.09 -23.07 -3.09
N SER A 21 -13.79 -23.22 -4.38
CA SER A 21 -12.72 -22.44 -4.98
C SER A 21 -13.24 -21.04 -5.30
N GLN A 22 -13.42 -20.22 -4.26
CA GLN A 22 -13.69 -18.82 -4.46
C GLN A 22 -12.48 -18.22 -5.20
N VAL A 23 -12.72 -17.73 -6.41
CA VAL A 23 -11.66 -17.09 -7.22
C VAL A 23 -11.11 -15.93 -6.40
N ARG A 24 -9.85 -16.04 -5.97
CA ARG A 24 -9.19 -15.00 -5.20
C ARG A 24 -8.96 -13.78 -6.10
N ARG A 25 -9.18 -12.59 -5.54
CA ARG A 25 -8.93 -11.33 -6.22
C ARG A 25 -7.43 -11.09 -6.34
N LYS A 26 -6.94 -10.94 -7.56
CA LYS A 26 -5.53 -10.59 -7.82
C LYS A 26 -5.31 -9.12 -7.51
N VAL A 27 -4.33 -8.83 -6.66
CA VAL A 27 -4.02 -7.46 -6.22
C VAL A 27 -2.51 -7.21 -6.36
N ILE A 28 -2.15 -6.11 -6.99
CA ILE A 28 -0.84 -5.50 -6.85
C ILE A 28 -0.99 -4.37 -5.84
N ILE A 29 -0.12 -4.37 -4.84
CA ILE A 29 -0.09 -3.41 -3.75
C ILE A 29 1.04 -2.43 -4.04
N ASP A 30 0.75 -1.14 -4.13
CA ASP A 30 1.72 -0.05 -4.32
C ASP A 30 1.63 0.88 -3.13
N GLU A 31 2.69 0.91 -2.32
CA GLU A 31 2.68 1.54 -0.99
C GLU A 31 4.00 2.24 -0.68
N ASP A 32 3.93 3.25 0.17
CA ASP A 32 5.04 3.94 0.82
C ASP A 32 5.13 3.50 2.30
N CYS A 33 5.62 2.27 2.48
CA CYS A 33 5.52 1.51 3.73
C CYS A 33 6.54 1.95 4.79
N ALA A 34 6.43 3.14 5.34
CA ALA A 34 7.27 3.53 6.48
C ALA A 34 7.07 2.57 7.66
N GLY A 35 8.16 2.14 8.25
CA GLY A 35 8.16 1.15 9.33
C GLY A 35 8.93 1.61 10.56
N PRO A 36 9.02 0.72 11.58
CA PRO A 36 8.25 -0.51 11.72
C PRO A 36 6.81 -0.24 12.19
N GLY A 37 5.85 -1.02 11.65
CA GLY A 37 4.46 -0.98 12.13
C GLY A 37 3.62 0.19 11.63
N GLY A 38 4.10 0.98 10.70
CA GLY A 38 3.38 2.12 10.12
C GLY A 38 2.00 1.74 9.54
N SER A 39 1.14 2.75 9.32
CA SER A 39 -0.24 2.54 8.85
C SER A 39 -0.30 1.82 7.50
N ASN A 40 0.61 2.13 6.59
CA ASN A 40 0.69 1.53 5.25
C ASN A 40 1.09 0.05 5.31
N LEU A 41 2.03 -0.33 6.21
CA LEU A 41 2.32 -1.74 6.49
C LEU A 41 1.09 -2.49 7.02
N GLN A 42 0.25 -1.84 7.82
CA GLN A 42 -0.99 -2.44 8.31
C GLN A 42 -2.03 -2.58 7.19
N ALA A 43 -2.18 -1.57 6.32
CA ALA A 43 -3.06 -1.64 5.15
C ALA A 43 -2.63 -2.80 4.23
N MET A 44 -1.35 -2.90 3.89
CA MET A 44 -0.77 -4.00 3.13
C MET A 44 -1.09 -5.37 3.76
N MET A 45 -0.98 -5.49 5.09
CA MET A 45 -1.25 -6.75 5.80
C MET A 45 -2.70 -7.20 5.68
N THR A 46 -3.68 -6.29 5.52
CA THR A 46 -5.08 -6.68 5.31
C THR A 46 -5.26 -7.46 4.01
N PHE A 47 -4.53 -7.08 2.96
CA PHE A 47 -4.52 -7.82 1.68
C PHE A 47 -3.79 -9.16 1.80
N ILE A 48 -2.60 -9.17 2.41
CA ILE A 48 -1.74 -10.37 2.51
C ILE A 48 -2.36 -11.44 3.41
N GLN A 49 -3.07 -11.05 4.46
CA GLN A 49 -3.74 -11.97 5.39
C GLN A 49 -5.11 -12.45 4.91
N SER A 50 -5.71 -11.77 3.92
CA SER A 50 -7.04 -12.12 3.44
C SER A 50 -7.04 -13.41 2.62
N PRO A 51 -7.87 -14.41 2.97
CA PRO A 51 -8.02 -15.63 2.15
C PRO A 51 -8.68 -15.36 0.79
N GLN A 52 -9.31 -14.19 0.60
CA GLN A 52 -9.98 -13.79 -0.63
C GLN A 52 -9.06 -13.06 -1.61
N VAL A 53 -7.83 -12.75 -1.19
CA VAL A 53 -6.85 -12.00 -1.99
C VAL A 53 -5.69 -12.89 -2.38
N GLU A 54 -5.27 -12.74 -3.62
CA GLU A 54 -4.01 -13.23 -4.17
C GLU A 54 -3.10 -12.03 -4.41
N PRO A 55 -2.19 -11.71 -3.46
CA PRO A 55 -1.23 -10.64 -3.69
C PRO A 55 -0.23 -11.09 -4.73
N LEU A 56 -0.20 -10.41 -5.88
CA LEU A 56 0.72 -10.69 -6.98
C LEU A 56 2.12 -10.14 -6.69
N GLY A 57 2.19 -9.04 -5.97
CA GLY A 57 3.43 -8.39 -5.55
C GLY A 57 3.17 -7.10 -4.78
N VAL A 58 4.21 -6.60 -4.11
CA VAL A 58 4.23 -5.31 -3.42
C VAL A 58 5.23 -4.41 -4.11
N ALA A 59 4.77 -3.35 -4.72
CA ALA A 59 5.60 -2.24 -5.20
C ALA A 59 5.84 -1.26 -4.06
N VAL A 60 7.04 -0.70 -3.99
CA VAL A 60 7.41 0.25 -2.94
C VAL A 60 7.89 1.54 -3.60
N VAL A 61 7.16 2.63 -3.35
CA VAL A 61 7.42 3.98 -3.84
C VAL A 61 7.92 4.85 -2.69
N THR A 62 8.71 5.89 -2.96
CA THR A 62 9.03 6.92 -1.95
C THR A 62 7.79 7.73 -1.61
N GLY A 63 7.55 7.91 -0.33
CA GLY A 63 6.48 8.75 0.19
C GLY A 63 6.71 9.10 1.65
N ASP A 64 6.20 8.32 2.57
CA ASP A 64 6.35 8.51 4.02
C ASP A 64 7.84 8.48 4.45
N GLN A 65 8.64 7.61 3.78
CA GLN A 65 10.09 7.54 3.87
C GLN A 65 10.71 7.35 2.48
N TRP A 66 12.04 7.23 2.43
CA TRP A 66 12.73 6.89 1.20
C TRP A 66 12.47 5.43 0.80
N ARG A 67 12.25 5.20 -0.49
CA ARG A 67 11.93 3.89 -1.08
C ARG A 67 12.80 2.74 -0.56
N ASP A 68 14.11 2.94 -0.44
CA ASP A 68 15.03 1.85 -0.06
C ASP A 68 14.89 1.46 1.41
N GLU A 69 14.59 2.41 2.29
CA GLU A 69 14.23 2.15 3.69
C GLU A 69 12.88 1.43 3.78
N GLU A 70 11.86 1.93 3.10
CA GLU A 70 10.53 1.31 3.06
C GLU A 70 10.56 -0.09 2.46
N MET A 71 11.39 -0.31 1.42
CA MET A 71 11.67 -1.62 0.85
C MET A 71 12.22 -2.58 1.92
N ALA A 72 13.17 -2.13 2.73
CA ALA A 72 13.77 -2.96 3.76
C ALA A 72 12.74 -3.31 4.85
N HIS A 73 11.90 -2.38 5.29
CA HIS A 73 10.79 -2.64 6.22
C HIS A 73 9.78 -3.62 5.64
N THR A 74 9.39 -3.45 4.38
CA THR A 74 8.46 -4.34 3.68
C THR A 74 8.98 -5.77 3.58
N LEU A 75 10.22 -5.94 3.12
CA LEU A 75 10.88 -7.25 3.05
C LEU A 75 10.94 -7.91 4.42
N ARG A 76 11.35 -7.14 5.45
CA ARG A 76 11.45 -7.65 6.81
C ARG A 76 10.10 -8.07 7.38
N LEU A 77 9.04 -7.30 7.14
CA LEU A 77 7.70 -7.66 7.57
C LEU A 77 7.23 -8.96 6.91
N LEU A 78 7.45 -9.13 5.60
CA LEU A 78 7.08 -10.38 4.90
C LEU A 78 7.80 -11.60 5.48
N GLU A 79 9.06 -11.49 5.88
CA GLU A 79 9.77 -12.55 6.62
C GLU A 79 9.10 -12.85 7.97
N ILE A 80 8.79 -11.81 8.75
CA ILE A 80 8.19 -11.94 10.09
C ILE A 80 6.83 -12.65 10.02
N VAL A 81 6.03 -12.36 9.00
CA VAL A 81 4.69 -12.97 8.83
C VAL A 81 4.70 -14.26 8.01
N GLY A 82 5.88 -14.73 7.58
CA GLY A 82 6.06 -15.98 6.86
C GLY A 82 5.56 -15.95 5.41
N ARG A 83 5.65 -14.81 4.73
CA ARG A 83 5.26 -14.60 3.33
C ARG A 83 6.42 -14.12 2.44
N PRO A 84 7.61 -14.73 2.53
CA PRO A 84 8.75 -14.39 1.67
C PRO A 84 8.54 -14.77 0.19
N ASP A 85 7.44 -15.46 -0.12
CA ASP A 85 7.01 -15.85 -1.46
C ASP A 85 6.48 -14.67 -2.29
N ILE A 86 6.01 -13.59 -1.65
CA ILE A 86 5.47 -12.42 -2.34
C ILE A 86 6.62 -11.55 -2.85
N PRO A 87 6.71 -11.31 -4.18
CA PRO A 87 7.76 -10.45 -4.72
C PRO A 87 7.57 -9.00 -4.29
N VAL A 88 8.66 -8.37 -3.85
CA VAL A 88 8.69 -6.93 -3.56
C VAL A 88 9.47 -6.22 -4.66
N LEU A 89 8.90 -5.17 -5.24
CA LEU A 89 9.36 -4.51 -6.45
C LEU A 89 9.87 -3.11 -6.12
N LEU A 90 11.06 -2.75 -6.62
CA LEU A 90 11.57 -1.39 -6.51
C LEU A 90 10.77 -0.45 -7.42
N GLY A 91 10.11 0.51 -6.80
CA GLY A 91 9.40 1.61 -7.45
C GLY A 91 10.25 2.86 -7.64
N ALA A 92 9.58 3.99 -7.79
CA ALA A 92 10.21 5.28 -7.96
C ALA A 92 10.87 5.78 -6.67
N ALA A 93 12.09 6.29 -6.80
CA ALA A 93 12.83 6.87 -5.68
C ALA A 93 12.51 8.36 -5.47
N PHE A 94 11.91 9.01 -6.47
CA PHE A 94 11.58 10.43 -6.46
C PHE A 94 10.24 10.65 -7.17
N PRO A 95 9.49 11.71 -6.80
CA PRO A 95 8.34 12.17 -7.59
C PRO A 95 8.74 12.50 -9.03
N LEU A 96 7.77 12.60 -9.93
CA LEU A 96 8.03 12.88 -11.35
C LEU A 96 8.66 14.26 -11.58
N VAL A 97 8.20 15.26 -10.84
CA VAL A 97 8.64 16.66 -11.04
C VAL A 97 8.91 17.36 -9.71
N HIS A 98 8.01 17.22 -8.73
CA HIS A 98 8.06 17.93 -7.45
C HIS A 98 9.36 17.62 -6.69
N THR A 99 9.96 18.65 -6.07
CA THR A 99 11.23 18.54 -5.36
C THR A 99 11.17 19.11 -3.94
N ARG A 100 12.10 18.68 -3.10
CA ARG A 100 12.27 19.22 -1.76
C ARG A 100 12.63 20.71 -1.79
N GLU A 101 13.48 21.11 -2.71
CA GLU A 101 13.94 22.49 -2.89
C GLU A 101 12.77 23.43 -3.23
N GLU A 102 11.85 23.01 -4.07
CA GLU A 102 10.62 23.74 -4.38
C GLU A 102 9.73 23.85 -3.14
N THR A 103 9.60 22.78 -2.37
CA THR A 103 8.87 22.76 -1.11
C THR A 103 9.45 23.75 -0.10
N GLU A 104 10.78 23.80 0.04
CA GLU A 104 11.44 24.75 0.94
C GLU A 104 11.20 26.21 0.53
N VAL A 105 11.15 26.50 -0.78
CA VAL A 105 10.77 27.84 -1.29
C VAL A 105 9.30 28.14 -0.99
N TRP A 106 8.43 27.18 -1.22
CA TRP A 106 7.00 27.31 -0.93
C TRP A 106 6.73 27.59 0.56
N GLU A 107 7.38 26.85 1.46
CA GLU A 107 7.26 27.06 2.91
C GLU A 107 7.71 28.44 3.36
N LYS A 108 8.74 29.02 2.72
CA LYS A 108 9.20 30.39 3.02
C LYS A 108 8.17 31.44 2.62
N LEU A 109 7.36 31.17 1.60
CA LEU A 109 6.37 32.11 1.06
C LEU A 109 5.00 31.99 1.74
N TYR A 110 4.58 30.76 2.07
CA TYR A 110 3.19 30.47 2.44
C TYR A 110 3.02 29.82 3.81
N GLY A 111 4.11 29.47 4.47
CA GLY A 111 4.10 28.84 5.79
C GLY A 111 4.44 27.37 5.76
N LYS A 112 4.70 26.81 6.96
CA LYS A 112 5.16 25.43 7.13
C LYS A 112 4.09 24.41 6.77
N ILE A 113 4.54 23.33 6.13
CA ILE A 113 3.78 22.12 5.89
C ILE A 113 4.03 21.17 7.05
N ASN A 114 2.98 20.60 7.62
CA ASN A 114 3.09 19.80 8.85
C ASN A 114 3.65 18.40 8.64
N TYR A 115 3.46 17.84 7.45
CA TYR A 115 3.94 16.51 7.10
C TYR A 115 4.60 16.52 5.73
N LEU A 116 5.85 16.10 5.68
CA LEU A 116 6.70 16.16 4.49
C LEU A 116 7.20 14.77 4.05
N GLY A 117 6.76 13.69 4.71
CA GLY A 117 7.22 12.33 4.41
C GLY A 117 8.74 12.22 4.44
N ALA A 118 9.32 11.64 3.41
CA ALA A 118 10.77 11.45 3.26
C ALA A 118 11.59 12.75 3.29
N TRP A 119 10.95 13.91 3.09
CA TRP A 119 11.63 15.22 3.12
C TRP A 119 11.59 15.89 4.48
N ASP A 120 10.98 15.26 5.48
CA ASP A 120 10.84 15.83 6.81
C ASP A 120 12.21 15.91 7.52
N PRO A 121 12.66 17.10 7.96
CA PRO A 121 13.96 17.27 8.57
C PRO A 121 14.11 16.53 9.92
N ARG A 122 13.00 16.08 10.54
CA ARG A 122 13.02 15.37 11.82
C ARG A 122 13.62 13.98 11.72
N TRP A 123 13.52 13.33 10.54
CA TRP A 123 14.06 11.98 10.28
C TRP A 123 14.76 11.88 8.93
N TRP A 124 15.19 13.03 8.39
CA TRP A 124 15.89 13.11 7.14
C TRP A 124 17.18 12.26 7.12
N HIS A 125 17.37 11.52 6.05
CA HIS A 125 18.63 10.94 5.63
C HIS A 125 18.75 10.98 4.10
N GLU A 126 19.92 10.67 3.56
CA GLU A 126 20.13 10.64 2.11
C GLU A 126 19.28 9.54 1.46
N PRO A 127 18.74 9.77 0.23
CA PRO A 127 18.12 8.72 -0.56
C PRO A 127 19.05 7.52 -0.74
N PHE A 128 18.50 6.33 -0.88
CA PHE A 128 19.25 5.07 -1.06
C PHE A 128 20.07 4.61 0.16
N VAL A 129 19.99 5.30 1.27
CA VAL A 129 20.55 4.86 2.55
C VAL A 129 19.46 4.10 3.32
N VAL A 130 19.78 2.90 3.78
CA VAL A 130 18.89 2.12 4.65
C VAL A 130 19.46 2.19 6.07
N PRO A 131 18.79 2.87 7.00
CA PRO A 131 19.24 2.92 8.40
C PRO A 131 19.11 1.54 9.06
N PRO A 132 19.73 1.34 10.25
CA PRO A 132 19.50 0.14 11.03
C PRO A 132 18.04 -0.01 11.43
N LEU A 133 17.39 -1.11 10.98
CA LEU A 133 15.99 -1.34 11.29
C LEU A 133 15.81 -1.90 12.71
N PRO A 134 14.90 -1.35 13.53
CA PRO A 134 14.63 -1.86 14.90
C PRO A 134 14.14 -3.31 14.94
N GLU A 135 13.46 -3.78 13.89
CA GLU A 135 12.97 -5.15 13.72
C GLU A 135 14.00 -6.09 13.09
N GLY A 136 15.19 -5.59 12.76
CA GLY A 136 16.29 -6.30 12.13
C GLY A 136 16.24 -6.20 10.60
N GLN A 137 17.42 -6.32 9.99
CA GLN A 137 17.56 -6.24 8.54
C GLN A 137 16.92 -7.46 7.84
N PRO A 138 16.32 -7.29 6.64
CA PRO A 138 15.81 -8.40 5.86
C PRO A 138 16.96 -9.26 5.31
N THR A 139 16.68 -10.56 5.13
CA THR A 139 17.58 -11.52 4.47
C THR A 139 17.16 -11.80 3.02
N ILE A 140 15.86 -11.70 2.74
CA ILE A 140 15.32 -11.75 1.37
C ILE A 140 15.63 -10.46 0.62
N ARG A 141 15.57 -10.54 -0.71
CA ARG A 141 15.92 -9.43 -1.59
C ARG A 141 14.73 -9.01 -2.44
N PRO A 142 14.68 -7.76 -2.89
CA PRO A 142 13.66 -7.33 -3.85
C PRO A 142 13.84 -8.06 -5.18
N SER A 143 12.75 -8.11 -5.95
CA SER A 143 12.79 -8.54 -7.35
C SER A 143 13.72 -7.65 -8.17
N SER A 144 14.36 -8.22 -9.18
CA SER A 144 15.14 -7.44 -10.16
C SER A 144 14.26 -6.68 -11.16
N GLU A 145 12.96 -6.98 -11.22
CA GLU A 145 12.00 -6.27 -12.06
C GLU A 145 11.51 -5.00 -11.35
N GLY A 146 11.49 -3.86 -12.04
CA GLY A 146 10.95 -2.61 -11.49
C GLY A 146 9.41 -2.62 -11.45
N ALA A 147 8.83 -1.88 -10.50
CA ALA A 147 7.41 -1.87 -10.18
C ALA A 147 6.51 -1.61 -11.41
N ALA A 148 6.74 -0.54 -12.16
CA ALA A 148 5.90 -0.19 -13.32
C ALA A 148 5.89 -1.30 -14.40
N ARG A 149 7.03 -1.93 -14.67
CA ARG A 149 7.11 -3.04 -15.63
C ARG A 149 6.38 -4.28 -15.14
N PHE A 150 6.52 -4.58 -13.86
CA PHE A 150 5.78 -5.66 -13.23
C PHE A 150 4.27 -5.45 -13.33
N MET A 151 3.78 -4.25 -13.00
CA MET A 151 2.37 -3.89 -13.11
C MET A 151 1.84 -4.12 -14.53
N ILE A 152 2.56 -3.60 -15.53
CA ILE A 152 2.22 -3.78 -16.96
C ILE A 152 2.15 -5.26 -17.32
N ARG A 153 3.18 -6.03 -16.97
CA ARG A 153 3.23 -7.47 -17.28
C ARG A 153 2.04 -8.22 -16.66
N MET A 154 1.70 -7.91 -15.41
CA MET A 154 0.59 -8.59 -14.72
C MET A 154 -0.77 -8.29 -15.32
N VAL A 155 -1.07 -7.05 -15.73
CA VAL A 155 -2.35 -6.74 -16.37
C VAL A 155 -2.46 -7.36 -17.77
N HIS A 156 -1.34 -7.56 -18.47
CA HIS A 156 -1.33 -8.31 -19.73
C HIS A 156 -1.47 -9.82 -19.52
N GLU A 157 -0.89 -10.37 -18.45
CA GLU A 157 -1.00 -11.80 -18.12
C GLU A 157 -2.42 -12.15 -17.61
N TYR A 158 -3.05 -11.25 -16.88
CA TYR A 158 -4.39 -11.41 -16.30
C TYR A 158 -5.32 -10.24 -16.68
N PRO A 159 -5.67 -10.06 -17.98
CA PRO A 159 -6.44 -8.92 -18.41
C PRO A 159 -7.80 -8.86 -17.71
N HIS A 160 -8.14 -7.65 -17.21
CA HIS A 160 -9.35 -7.34 -16.46
C HIS A 160 -9.56 -8.14 -15.16
N GLN A 161 -8.46 -8.67 -14.56
CA GLN A 161 -8.51 -9.43 -13.33
C GLN A 161 -7.65 -8.82 -12.22
N VAL A 162 -6.77 -7.86 -12.53
CA VAL A 162 -5.83 -7.28 -11.57
C VAL A 162 -6.37 -5.97 -11.02
N THR A 163 -6.57 -5.93 -9.71
CA THR A 163 -6.79 -4.68 -8.98
C THR A 163 -5.43 -4.05 -8.68
N ILE A 164 -5.26 -2.78 -9.02
CA ILE A 164 -4.12 -1.97 -8.58
C ILE A 164 -4.57 -1.24 -7.31
N PHE A 165 -3.91 -1.51 -6.20
CA PHE A 165 -4.08 -0.76 -4.97
C PHE A 165 -2.89 0.19 -4.79
N ALA A 166 -3.15 1.50 -4.73
CA ALA A 166 -2.14 2.54 -4.50
C ALA A 166 -2.45 3.24 -3.16
N GLY A 167 -1.66 2.92 -2.13
CA GLY A 167 -1.80 3.52 -0.80
C GLY A 167 -0.89 4.73 -0.60
N GLY A 168 0.22 4.81 -1.35
CA GLY A 168 1.17 5.91 -1.38
C GLY A 168 1.01 6.85 -2.58
N PRO A 169 2.02 7.73 -2.84
CA PRO A 169 2.08 8.55 -4.05
C PRO A 169 2.02 7.70 -5.32
N MET A 170 1.27 8.15 -6.33
CA MET A 170 0.94 7.36 -7.52
C MET A 170 2.05 7.27 -8.57
N THR A 171 3.31 7.55 -8.22
CA THR A 171 4.43 7.68 -9.16
C THR A 171 4.62 6.39 -9.98
N ASP A 172 4.58 5.22 -9.36
CA ASP A 172 4.76 3.93 -10.05
C ASP A 172 3.63 3.62 -11.01
N VAL A 173 2.38 3.89 -10.59
CA VAL A 173 1.19 3.72 -11.42
C VAL A 173 1.23 4.70 -12.60
N ALA A 174 1.66 5.95 -12.39
CA ALA A 174 1.82 6.93 -13.46
C ALA A 174 2.87 6.50 -14.49
N LEU A 175 3.99 5.95 -14.03
CA LEU A 175 5.01 5.38 -14.92
C LEU A 175 4.45 4.22 -15.73
N ALA A 176 3.66 3.32 -15.13
CA ALA A 176 3.00 2.23 -15.85
C ALA A 176 2.05 2.75 -16.92
N VAL A 177 1.20 3.75 -16.61
CA VAL A 177 0.28 4.40 -17.56
C VAL A 177 1.03 5.05 -18.73
N ARG A 178 2.20 5.66 -18.46
CA ARG A 178 3.00 6.33 -19.52
C ARG A 178 3.79 5.36 -20.37
N LEU A 179 4.26 4.27 -19.81
CA LEU A 179 4.98 3.22 -20.53
C LEU A 179 4.06 2.35 -21.38
N ASP A 180 2.84 2.13 -20.93
CA ASP A 180 1.81 1.37 -21.66
C ASP A 180 0.46 2.10 -21.61
N PRO A 181 0.05 2.78 -22.70
CA PRO A 181 -1.25 3.46 -22.77
C PRO A 181 -2.47 2.52 -22.60
N GLY A 182 -2.30 1.21 -22.78
CA GLY A 182 -3.34 0.19 -22.55
C GLY A 182 -3.48 -0.26 -21.11
N PHE A 183 -2.49 0.03 -20.27
CA PHE A 183 -2.38 -0.48 -18.88
C PHE A 183 -3.65 -0.28 -18.05
N ALA A 184 -4.15 0.95 -17.98
CA ALA A 184 -5.32 1.29 -17.17
C ALA A 184 -6.58 0.53 -17.64
N GLY A 185 -6.77 0.39 -18.96
CA GLY A 185 -7.91 -0.33 -19.52
C GLY A 185 -7.84 -1.85 -19.36
N LEU A 186 -6.64 -2.40 -19.21
CA LEU A 186 -6.42 -3.83 -18.95
C LEU A 186 -6.55 -4.20 -17.48
N ALA A 187 -6.39 -3.26 -16.55
CA ALA A 187 -6.65 -3.50 -15.14
C ALA A 187 -8.14 -3.72 -14.87
N GLN A 188 -8.48 -4.43 -13.81
CA GLN A 188 -9.86 -4.58 -13.34
C GLN A 188 -10.37 -3.28 -12.72
N GLU A 189 -9.58 -2.67 -11.85
CA GLU A 189 -9.89 -1.42 -11.17
C GLU A 189 -8.62 -0.80 -10.56
N LEU A 190 -8.68 0.50 -10.35
CA LEU A 190 -7.79 1.24 -9.47
C LEU A 190 -8.49 1.47 -8.13
N VAL A 191 -7.85 1.10 -7.04
CA VAL A 191 -8.26 1.45 -5.66
C VAL A 191 -7.13 2.26 -5.07
N PHE A 192 -7.41 3.45 -4.52
CA PHE A 192 -6.35 4.29 -3.99
C PHE A 192 -6.75 5.09 -2.75
N MET A 193 -5.75 5.46 -1.94
CA MET A 193 -5.85 6.48 -0.91
C MET A 193 -5.20 7.77 -1.43
N GLY A 194 -5.94 8.87 -1.40
CA GLY A 194 -5.41 10.16 -1.82
C GLY A 194 -6.48 11.21 -2.07
N GLY A 195 -6.06 12.46 -2.12
CA GLY A 195 -6.92 13.60 -2.34
C GLY A 195 -7.87 13.91 -1.19
N SER A 196 -8.65 14.97 -1.37
CA SER A 196 -9.69 15.40 -0.44
C SER A 196 -10.92 15.88 -1.19
N PHE A 197 -12.10 15.45 -0.75
CA PHE A 197 -13.38 15.92 -1.27
C PHE A 197 -14.02 17.03 -0.42
N ASN A 198 -13.66 17.09 0.88
CA ASN A 198 -14.17 18.10 1.79
C ASN A 198 -13.04 18.76 2.59
N PRO A 199 -12.33 19.75 2.02
CA PRO A 199 -11.22 20.43 2.68
C PRO A 199 -11.64 21.32 3.86
N GLN A 200 -12.91 21.32 4.26
CA GLN A 200 -13.46 22.09 5.38
C GLN A 200 -13.54 21.27 6.68
N SER A 201 -12.78 20.20 6.81
CA SER A 201 -12.74 19.39 8.02
C SER A 201 -12.28 20.22 9.22
N SER A 202 -12.94 20.04 10.38
CA SER A 202 -12.53 20.62 11.66
C SER A 202 -11.54 19.72 12.44
N ASP A 203 -11.16 18.57 11.88
CA ASP A 203 -10.16 17.69 12.50
C ASP A 203 -8.83 18.42 12.64
N PRO A 204 -8.21 18.48 13.85
CA PRO A 204 -6.98 19.22 14.08
C PRO A 204 -5.80 18.75 13.17
N ALA A 205 -5.72 17.47 12.84
CA ALA A 205 -4.69 16.93 11.94
C ALA A 205 -4.88 17.46 10.52
N TRP A 206 -6.12 17.74 10.11
CA TRP A 206 -6.47 18.27 8.81
C TRP A 206 -6.51 19.81 8.78
N ALA A 207 -7.05 20.44 9.83
CA ALA A 207 -7.20 21.89 9.90
C ALA A 207 -5.87 22.66 9.90
N SER A 208 -4.78 22.01 10.30
CA SER A 208 -3.44 22.58 10.28
C SER A 208 -2.87 22.72 8.86
N ASP A 209 -3.33 21.90 7.90
CA ASP A 209 -2.92 21.99 6.50
C ASP A 209 -4.05 21.54 5.54
N PRO A 210 -5.13 22.32 5.42
CA PRO A 210 -6.34 21.92 4.70
C PRO A 210 -6.18 21.84 3.18
N ARG A 211 -5.03 22.17 2.64
CA ARG A 211 -4.78 22.22 1.19
C ARG A 211 -4.03 21.02 0.66
N HIS A 212 -3.43 20.21 1.52
CA HIS A 212 -2.50 19.18 1.14
C HIS A 212 -2.91 17.82 1.72
N GLU A 213 -3.47 16.99 0.88
CA GLU A 213 -3.41 15.56 1.12
C GLU A 213 -2.04 15.10 0.62
N PHE A 214 -1.33 14.31 1.44
CA PHE A 214 0.08 14.02 1.25
C PHE A 214 0.38 13.29 -0.08
N ASN A 215 -0.32 12.22 -0.40
CA ASN A 215 -0.02 11.41 -1.60
C ASN A 215 -0.14 12.21 -2.90
N PHE A 216 -1.18 13.06 -3.00
CA PHE A 216 -1.37 13.92 -4.17
C PHE A 216 -0.42 15.11 -4.17
N TRP A 217 -0.12 15.66 -2.99
CA TRP A 217 0.81 16.76 -2.88
C TRP A 217 2.26 16.32 -3.17
N PHE A 218 2.65 15.12 -2.75
CA PHE A 218 4.01 14.61 -2.93
C PHE A 218 4.34 14.40 -4.42
N ASP A 219 3.39 13.89 -5.22
CA ASP A 219 3.53 13.78 -6.69
C ASP A 219 2.22 14.14 -7.41
N PRO A 220 1.93 15.45 -7.55
CA PRO A 220 0.68 15.90 -8.18
C PRO A 220 0.62 15.57 -9.68
N GLU A 221 1.75 15.49 -10.37
CA GLU A 221 1.83 15.10 -11.77
C GLU A 221 1.44 13.62 -11.94
N ALA A 222 1.92 12.75 -11.05
CA ALA A 222 1.52 11.35 -11.05
C ALA A 222 0.03 11.19 -10.80
N ALA A 223 -0.52 11.87 -9.79
CA ALA A 223 -1.96 11.86 -9.51
C ALA A 223 -2.78 12.30 -10.75
N HIS A 224 -2.36 13.39 -11.42
CA HIS A 224 -3.01 13.85 -12.65
C HIS A 224 -2.95 12.82 -13.78
N ILE A 225 -1.79 12.21 -14.02
CA ILE A 225 -1.60 11.19 -15.06
C ILE A 225 -2.52 10.00 -14.80
N VAL A 226 -2.52 9.49 -13.59
CA VAL A 226 -3.27 8.30 -13.20
C VAL A 226 -4.78 8.54 -13.28
N LEU A 227 -5.27 9.65 -12.72
CA LEU A 227 -6.70 9.95 -12.72
C LEU A 227 -7.25 10.36 -14.11
N SER A 228 -6.39 10.77 -15.03
CA SER A 228 -6.77 11.06 -16.42
C SER A 228 -6.74 9.82 -17.31
N ALA A 229 -6.28 8.66 -16.84
CA ALA A 229 -6.25 7.43 -17.60
C ALA A 229 -7.64 6.75 -17.68
N HIS A 230 -7.81 5.85 -18.65
CA HIS A 230 -9.09 5.20 -18.91
C HIS A 230 -9.26 3.91 -18.09
N TRP A 231 -9.48 4.04 -16.80
CA TRP A 231 -9.79 2.92 -15.92
C TRP A 231 -11.23 2.45 -16.09
N ALA A 232 -11.45 1.12 -16.03
CA ALA A 232 -12.81 0.57 -16.03
C ALA A 232 -13.57 0.97 -14.74
N LYS A 233 -12.86 1.09 -13.62
CA LYS A 233 -13.41 1.50 -12.34
C LYS A 233 -12.32 2.16 -11.51
N ILE A 234 -12.70 3.21 -10.76
CA ILE A 234 -11.86 3.87 -9.75
C ILE A 234 -12.62 3.88 -8.43
N THR A 235 -11.94 3.46 -7.36
CA THR A 235 -12.42 3.56 -5.98
C THR A 235 -11.41 4.38 -5.17
N CYS A 236 -11.88 5.48 -4.58
CA CYS A 236 -11.05 6.38 -3.79
C CYS A 236 -11.40 6.30 -2.31
N THR A 237 -10.37 6.26 -1.45
CA THR A 237 -10.47 6.54 -0.02
C THR A 237 -9.78 7.89 0.23
N PRO A 238 -10.51 9.01 0.23
CA PRO A 238 -9.90 10.33 0.44
C PRO A 238 -9.48 10.51 1.91
N VAL A 239 -8.60 11.48 2.16
CA VAL A 239 -8.15 11.79 3.51
C VAL A 239 -9.29 12.14 4.46
N ASP A 240 -10.39 12.75 3.97
CA ASP A 240 -11.62 13.03 4.72
C ASP A 240 -12.22 11.80 5.40
N ILE A 241 -11.94 10.61 4.89
CA ILE A 241 -12.41 9.34 5.44
C ILE A 241 -11.30 8.69 6.26
N SER A 242 -10.05 8.68 5.76
CA SER A 242 -8.95 8.00 6.44
C SER A 242 -8.66 8.60 7.82
N ILE A 243 -8.73 9.93 7.97
CA ILE A 243 -8.54 10.62 9.26
C ILE A 243 -9.62 10.28 10.31
N LYS A 244 -10.75 9.71 9.91
CA LYS A 244 -11.81 9.25 10.84
C LYS A 244 -11.59 7.83 11.33
N THR A 245 -10.60 7.13 10.80
CA THR A 245 -10.25 5.78 11.20
C THR A 245 -9.25 5.85 12.34
N HIS A 246 -9.68 5.49 13.56
CA HIS A 246 -8.86 5.55 14.74
C HIS A 246 -8.48 4.15 15.24
N PHE A 247 -7.22 3.97 15.57
CA PHE A 247 -6.77 2.80 16.30
C PHE A 247 -7.07 3.00 17.79
N THR A 248 -7.90 2.16 18.36
CA THR A 248 -8.38 2.32 19.74
C THR A 248 -7.61 1.43 20.73
N ARG A 249 -7.63 1.80 22.02
CA ARG A 249 -7.10 0.96 23.11
C ARG A 249 -7.74 -0.44 23.11
N ALA A 250 -9.04 -0.53 22.85
CA ALA A 250 -9.74 -1.80 22.77
C ALA A 250 -9.20 -2.69 21.63
N MET A 251 -8.84 -2.11 20.48
CA MET A 251 -8.18 -2.85 19.40
C MET A 251 -6.79 -3.35 19.82
N ALA A 252 -5.97 -2.53 20.50
CA ALA A 252 -4.69 -2.95 21.05
C ALA A 252 -4.84 -4.13 22.04
N GLU A 253 -5.83 -4.06 22.93
CA GLU A 253 -6.13 -5.14 23.89
C GLU A 253 -6.59 -6.43 23.20
N GLN A 254 -7.30 -6.35 22.08
CA GLN A 254 -7.65 -7.52 21.26
C GLN A 254 -6.42 -8.12 20.57
N ILE A 255 -5.56 -7.28 19.99
CA ILE A 255 -4.30 -7.72 19.37
C ILE A 255 -3.42 -8.43 20.40
N ALA A 256 -3.36 -7.92 21.65
CA ALA A 256 -2.58 -8.51 22.73
C ALA A 256 -2.99 -9.95 23.12
N LYS A 257 -4.22 -10.38 22.78
CA LYS A 257 -4.68 -11.75 23.00
C LYS A 257 -4.17 -12.74 21.94
N SER A 258 -3.63 -12.24 20.84
CA SER A 258 -3.18 -13.07 19.71
C SER A 258 -1.72 -13.47 19.85
N SER A 259 -1.40 -14.73 19.55
CA SER A 259 -0.03 -15.23 19.42
C SER A 259 0.53 -15.11 18.00
N ASN A 260 -0.21 -14.54 17.06
CA ASN A 260 0.20 -14.35 15.68
C ASN A 260 1.46 -13.48 15.61
N PRO A 261 2.45 -13.80 14.75
CA PRO A 261 3.66 -12.98 14.57
C PRO A 261 3.38 -11.51 14.25
N LEU A 262 2.38 -11.23 13.41
CA LEU A 262 1.96 -9.86 13.10
C LEU A 262 1.42 -9.13 14.34
N ALA A 263 0.61 -9.79 15.17
CA ALA A 263 0.11 -9.20 16.40
C ALA A 263 1.27 -8.81 17.34
N ARG A 264 2.27 -9.69 17.50
CA ARG A 264 3.47 -9.39 18.30
C ARG A 264 4.30 -8.24 17.73
N TYR A 265 4.40 -8.17 16.40
CA TYR A 265 5.08 -7.08 15.72
C TYR A 265 4.37 -5.74 15.99
N LEU A 266 3.04 -5.67 15.80
CA LEU A 266 2.26 -4.46 16.06
C LEU A 266 2.33 -4.03 17.53
N LEU A 267 2.24 -4.97 18.47
CA LEU A 267 2.35 -4.68 19.91
C LEU A 267 3.73 -4.11 20.28
N LYS A 268 4.77 -4.55 19.61
CA LYS A 268 6.13 -4.11 19.91
C LYS A 268 6.46 -2.74 19.32
N TYR A 269 6.03 -2.48 18.10
CA TYR A 269 6.51 -1.33 17.32
C TYR A 269 5.47 -0.25 17.09
N TYR A 270 4.19 -0.61 16.96
CA TYR A 270 3.14 0.36 16.65
C TYR A 270 2.35 0.80 17.89
N VAL A 271 1.88 -0.13 18.70
CA VAL A 271 1.05 0.20 19.87
C VAL A 271 1.71 1.17 20.85
N PRO A 272 3.05 1.11 21.12
CA PRO A 272 3.70 2.07 21.98
C PRO A 272 3.70 3.52 21.45
N GLU A 273 3.62 3.69 20.14
CA GLU A 273 3.66 5.00 19.48
C GLU A 273 2.27 5.66 19.38
N ILE A 274 1.19 4.94 19.73
CA ILE A 274 -0.17 5.43 19.59
C ILE A 274 -0.51 6.40 20.72
N ASP A 275 -0.91 7.60 20.35
CA ASP A 275 -1.56 8.56 21.26
C ASP A 275 -3.05 8.24 21.35
N TYR A 276 -3.49 7.69 22.48
CA TYR A 276 -4.89 7.34 22.75
C TYR A 276 -5.72 8.53 23.25
N ARG A 277 -5.36 9.75 22.94
CA ARG A 277 -6.11 10.95 23.35
C ARG A 277 -7.47 11.05 22.69
#